data_e2360f11d24acb2cfe65105db1b38d9a
#
_entry.id   e2360f11d24acb2cfe65105db1b38d9a
#
_cell.length_a   1.000
_cell.length_b   1.000
_cell.length_c   1.000
_cell.angle_alpha   90.00
_cell.angle_beta   90.00
_cell.angle_gamma   90.00
#
_symmetry.space_group_name_H-M   'P 1'
#
loop_
_entity.id
_entity.type
_entity.pdbx_description
1 polymer ?
#
loop_
_entity_poly.entity_id
_entity_poly.type
_entity_poly.pdbx_seq_one_letter_code
_entity_poly.pdbx_strand_id
1 'polypeptide(L)'
;MPDRIVGKPADWFLFDADAQLRFRSREHLMEGEALAPRKFLLAQQEATYANPYGFADLSMCFWPVTFKKGGLRYWVKFAEKYGMPWAVGKQPRNSPKAETANLLDQLEAMIEDAVAVIPDDASVEMLQATGASGNADAYERLLMFCRSEVAIALLGQNQSTEASSTHASASAGLDVAGEIRDGDKGLVESVLNKQLIRWIVDL
;
A
#
# COMPACT_ATOMS: atom_id res chain seq x y z
N MET A 1 28.99 5.90 30.44
CA MET A 1 27.63 5.39 30.10
C MET A 1 27.19 5.99 28.79
N PRO A 2 26.43 5.27 27.95
CA PRO A 2 25.89 5.86 26.73
C PRO A 2 24.87 6.95 27.10
N ASP A 3 24.99 8.09 26.46
CA ASP A 3 24.11 9.25 26.67
C ASP A 3 22.73 9.02 26.00
N ARG A 4 22.75 8.45 24.79
CA ARG A 4 21.53 8.11 24.04
C ARG A 4 21.78 7.04 22.98
N ILE A 5 20.73 6.33 22.58
CA ILE A 5 20.71 5.41 21.43
C ILE A 5 19.99 6.12 20.29
N VAL A 6 20.62 6.20 19.11
CA VAL A 6 20.08 6.88 17.93
C VAL A 6 20.05 5.90 16.76
N GLY A 7 18.89 5.75 16.13
CA GLY A 7 18.75 4.98 14.91
C GLY A 7 19.56 5.58 13.76
N LYS A 8 20.21 4.74 12.98
CA LYS A 8 20.94 5.12 11.77
C LYS A 8 20.32 4.44 10.55
N PRO A 9 20.30 5.11 9.38
CA PRO A 9 19.80 4.51 8.15
C PRO A 9 20.54 3.20 7.81
N ALA A 10 19.77 2.17 7.45
CA ALA A 10 20.36 0.86 7.14
C ALA A 10 21.26 0.89 5.88
N ASP A 11 21.00 1.78 4.92
CA ASP A 11 21.78 2.00 3.70
C ASP A 11 23.19 2.55 3.94
N TRP A 12 23.48 3.06 5.17
CA TRP A 12 24.83 3.44 5.58
C TRP A 12 25.73 2.26 5.91
N PHE A 13 25.19 1.06 5.95
CA PHE A 13 25.90 -0.14 6.36
C PHE A 13 25.82 -1.20 5.27
N LEU A 14 26.77 -2.10 5.29
CA LEU A 14 26.81 -3.29 4.46
C LEU A 14 27.44 -4.45 5.25
N PHE A 15 27.21 -5.67 4.80
CA PHE A 15 27.93 -6.84 5.28
C PHE A 15 28.99 -7.22 4.27
N ASP A 16 30.21 -7.51 4.74
CA ASP A 16 31.27 -8.02 3.90
C ASP A 16 31.12 -9.53 3.63
N ALA A 17 32.08 -10.11 2.92
CA ALA A 17 32.07 -11.54 2.58
C ALA A 17 32.10 -12.48 3.81
N ASP A 18 32.60 -11.99 4.94
CA ASP A 18 32.66 -12.72 6.21
C ASP A 18 31.46 -12.41 7.11
N ALA A 19 30.40 -11.81 6.55
CA ALA A 19 29.19 -11.37 7.25
C ALA A 19 29.46 -10.37 8.41
N GLN A 20 30.57 -9.60 8.31
CA GLN A 20 30.84 -8.55 9.28
C GLN A 20 30.20 -7.24 8.83
N LEU A 21 29.54 -6.54 9.79
CA LEU A 21 28.93 -5.25 9.53
C LEU A 21 30.01 -4.18 9.31
N ARG A 22 29.88 -3.41 8.22
CA ARG A 22 30.78 -2.32 7.85
C ARG A 22 29.99 -1.03 7.61
N PHE A 23 30.66 0.10 7.80
CA PHE A 23 30.08 1.43 7.55
C PHE A 23 30.50 1.93 6.18
N ARG A 24 29.55 2.35 5.35
CA ARG A 24 29.79 2.99 4.05
C ARG A 24 30.22 4.43 4.27
N SER A 25 31.53 4.67 4.25
CA SER A 25 32.05 6.04 4.24
C SER A 25 32.06 6.61 2.82
N ARG A 26 32.31 7.91 2.71
CA ARG A 26 32.45 8.56 1.39
C ARG A 26 33.67 8.05 0.61
N GLU A 27 34.70 7.60 1.31
CA GLU A 27 35.95 7.10 0.73
C GLU A 27 35.84 5.61 0.38
N HIS A 28 35.04 4.84 1.11
CA HIS A 28 34.86 3.39 0.97
C HIS A 28 33.40 2.98 0.79
N LEU A 29 32.78 3.43 -0.31
CA LEU A 29 31.34 3.20 -0.57
C LEU A 29 31.00 1.73 -0.85
N MET A 30 31.92 0.98 -1.48
CA MET A 30 31.67 -0.41 -1.90
C MET A 30 32.09 -1.43 -0.85
N GLU A 31 33.24 -1.25 -0.22
CA GLU A 31 33.80 -2.20 0.73
C GLU A 31 33.46 -1.86 2.18
N GLY A 32 33.15 -0.61 2.44
CA GLY A 32 32.90 -0.10 3.78
C GLY A 32 34.13 -0.11 4.69
N GLU A 33 34.03 0.53 5.81
CA GLU A 33 35.05 0.60 6.86
C GLU A 33 34.63 -0.24 8.06
N ALA A 34 35.61 -0.75 8.81
CA ALA A 34 35.36 -1.45 10.06
C ALA A 34 34.71 -0.50 11.08
N LEU A 35 33.68 -1.00 11.75
CA LEU A 35 33.00 -0.24 12.80
C LEU A 35 33.90 -0.07 14.04
N ALA A 36 33.85 1.10 14.64
CA ALA A 36 34.48 1.31 15.94
C ALA A 36 33.85 0.36 16.99
N PRO A 37 34.66 -0.32 17.81
CA PRO A 37 34.16 -1.28 18.79
C PRO A 37 33.20 -0.62 19.77
N ARG A 38 32.15 -1.36 20.15
CA ARG A 38 31.16 -0.95 21.16
C ARG A 38 30.38 0.35 20.85
N LYS A 39 30.30 0.73 19.54
CA LYS A 39 29.65 1.97 19.12
C LYS A 39 28.28 1.74 18.46
N PHE A 40 28.07 0.59 17.86
CA PHE A 40 26.85 0.30 17.11
C PHE A 40 26.19 -0.97 17.63
N LEU A 41 24.90 -0.87 17.95
CA LEU A 41 24.05 -2.01 18.26
C LEU A 41 23.43 -2.53 16.94
N LEU A 42 23.57 -3.81 16.68
CA LEU A 42 23.00 -4.47 15.50
C LEU A 42 21.81 -5.31 15.92
N ALA A 43 20.62 -4.94 15.44
CA ALA A 43 19.43 -5.76 15.53
C ALA A 43 19.20 -6.41 14.15
N GLN A 44 19.06 -7.73 14.13
CA GLN A 44 18.83 -8.50 12.91
C GLN A 44 17.64 -9.44 13.17
N GLN A 45 16.63 -9.36 12.29
CA GLN A 45 15.49 -10.26 12.32
C GLN A 45 15.73 -11.40 11.34
N GLU A 46 15.64 -12.64 11.82
CA GLU A 46 15.79 -13.85 11.01
C GLU A 46 17.03 -13.87 10.10
N ALA A 47 18.14 -13.31 10.59
CA ALA A 47 19.40 -13.37 9.87
C ALA A 47 19.91 -14.81 9.78
N THR A 48 20.32 -15.20 8.57
CA THR A 48 20.91 -16.52 8.30
C THR A 48 22.34 -16.36 7.80
N TYR A 49 23.09 -17.48 7.75
CA TYR A 49 24.44 -17.50 7.20
C TYR A 49 24.46 -17.00 5.73
N ALA A 50 23.45 -17.35 4.95
CA ALA A 50 23.34 -16.95 3.54
C ALA A 50 22.84 -15.51 3.38
N ASN A 51 22.09 -14.98 4.35
CA ASN A 51 21.54 -13.63 4.32
C ASN A 51 21.71 -12.94 5.69
N PRO A 52 22.82 -12.26 5.93
CA PRO A 52 23.05 -11.55 7.18
C PRO A 52 22.15 -10.32 7.36
N TYR A 53 21.51 -9.83 6.29
CA TYR A 53 20.54 -8.72 6.38
C TYR A 53 19.23 -9.11 7.05
N GLY A 54 18.94 -10.41 7.12
CA GLY A 54 17.70 -10.93 7.67
C GLY A 54 16.52 -10.84 6.71
N PHE A 55 15.31 -11.03 7.23
CA PHE A 55 14.08 -10.98 6.47
C PHE A 55 13.34 -9.66 6.72
N ALA A 56 12.85 -9.03 5.66
CA ALA A 56 12.09 -7.79 5.74
C ALA A 56 10.59 -8.10 5.63
N ASP A 57 9.85 -8.09 6.75
CA ASP A 57 8.41 -8.39 6.80
C ASP A 57 7.58 -7.52 5.85
N LEU A 58 7.98 -6.26 5.68
CA LEU A 58 7.34 -5.36 4.71
C LEU A 58 7.42 -5.82 3.26
N SER A 59 8.34 -6.75 2.93
CA SER A 59 8.42 -7.31 1.58
C SER A 59 7.16 -8.09 1.21
N MET A 60 6.50 -8.72 2.18
CA MET A 60 5.23 -9.42 1.99
C MET A 60 4.09 -8.46 1.60
N CYS A 61 4.16 -7.21 2.03
CA CYS A 61 3.17 -6.19 1.73
C CYS A 61 3.33 -5.56 0.33
N PHE A 62 4.44 -5.83 -0.37
CA PHE A 62 4.76 -5.17 -1.65
C PHE A 62 3.65 -5.33 -2.70
N TRP A 63 3.23 -6.55 -2.96
CA TRP A 63 2.19 -6.83 -3.96
C TRP A 63 0.81 -6.34 -3.53
N PRO A 64 0.31 -6.62 -2.32
CA PRO A 64 -0.96 -6.07 -1.85
C PRO A 64 -1.03 -4.55 -1.93
N VAL A 65 0.03 -3.83 -1.53
CA VAL A 65 0.08 -2.37 -1.60
C VAL A 65 0.10 -1.87 -3.05
N THR A 66 0.86 -2.53 -3.93
CA THR A 66 0.94 -2.18 -5.35
C THR A 66 -0.42 -2.37 -6.03
N PHE A 67 -1.07 -3.51 -5.82
CA PHE A 67 -2.40 -3.79 -6.38
C PHE A 67 -3.47 -2.87 -5.79
N LYS A 68 -3.41 -2.55 -4.50
CA LYS A 68 -4.31 -1.60 -3.87
C LYS A 68 -4.21 -0.21 -4.50
N LYS A 69 -3.00 0.30 -4.71
CA LYS A 69 -2.78 1.61 -5.37
C LYS A 69 -3.26 1.59 -6.82
N GLY A 70 -2.96 0.54 -7.56
CA GLY A 70 -3.42 0.36 -8.95
C GLY A 70 -4.94 0.23 -9.03
N GLY A 71 -5.52 -0.65 -8.22
CA GLY A 71 -6.97 -0.87 -8.15
C GLY A 71 -7.75 0.39 -7.82
N LEU A 72 -7.30 1.17 -6.83
CA LEU A 72 -7.92 2.44 -6.49
C LEU A 72 -7.89 3.44 -7.66
N ARG A 73 -6.76 3.54 -8.35
CA ARG A 73 -6.64 4.42 -9.53
C ARG A 73 -7.59 4.02 -10.64
N TYR A 74 -7.73 2.72 -10.91
CA TYR A 74 -8.64 2.24 -11.94
C TYR A 74 -10.09 2.38 -11.51
N TRP A 75 -10.40 2.18 -10.24
CA TRP A 75 -11.76 2.38 -9.70
C TRP A 75 -12.23 3.83 -9.84
N VAL A 76 -11.38 4.80 -9.52
CA VAL A 76 -11.68 6.23 -9.74
C VAL A 76 -11.97 6.50 -11.22
N LYS A 77 -11.10 6.03 -12.12
CA LYS A 77 -11.33 6.18 -13.57
C LYS A 77 -12.62 5.48 -14.06
N PHE A 78 -12.92 4.33 -13.46
CA PHE A 78 -14.17 3.62 -13.76
C PHE A 78 -15.39 4.44 -13.29
N ALA A 79 -15.32 4.99 -12.07
CA ALA A 79 -16.39 5.83 -11.53
C ALA A 79 -16.58 7.12 -12.37
N GLU A 80 -15.50 7.79 -12.78
CA GLU A 80 -15.55 8.94 -13.68
C GLU A 80 -16.20 8.59 -15.03
N LYS A 81 -15.84 7.43 -15.59
CA LYS A 81 -16.30 7.03 -16.92
C LYS A 81 -17.72 6.45 -16.94
N TYR A 82 -18.11 5.72 -15.90
CA TYR A 82 -19.37 4.96 -15.87
C TYR A 82 -20.30 5.37 -14.73
N GLY A 83 -19.84 6.24 -13.84
CA GLY A 83 -20.67 6.78 -12.76
C GLY A 83 -21.75 7.76 -13.24
N MET A 84 -21.53 8.37 -14.40
CA MET A 84 -22.52 9.19 -15.08
C MET A 84 -23.05 8.47 -16.32
N PRO A 85 -24.35 8.53 -16.61
CA PRO A 85 -24.90 7.99 -17.84
C PRO A 85 -24.36 8.77 -19.04
N TRP A 86 -24.05 8.08 -20.12
CA TRP A 86 -23.60 8.72 -21.34
C TRP A 86 -24.81 9.19 -22.15
N ALA A 87 -24.88 10.48 -22.43
CA ALA A 87 -25.85 11.01 -23.36
C ALA A 87 -25.37 10.83 -24.79
N VAL A 88 -26.13 10.15 -25.63
CA VAL A 88 -25.86 9.96 -27.05
C VAL A 88 -26.97 10.61 -27.85
N GLY A 89 -26.63 11.72 -28.52
CA GLY A 89 -27.53 12.38 -29.45
C GLY A 89 -27.50 11.70 -30.83
N LYS A 90 -28.67 11.41 -31.39
CA LYS A 90 -28.84 10.92 -32.74
C LYS A 90 -29.59 11.94 -33.56
N GLN A 91 -29.16 12.19 -34.79
CA GLN A 91 -29.81 13.09 -35.74
C GLN A 91 -29.78 12.50 -37.14
N PRO A 92 -30.65 12.98 -38.07
CA PRO A 92 -30.70 12.52 -39.45
C PRO A 92 -29.34 12.70 -40.17
N ARG A 93 -29.07 11.81 -41.14
CA ARG A 93 -27.90 11.99 -42.00
C ARG A 93 -28.04 13.25 -42.83
N ASN A 94 -26.95 14.00 -42.99
CA ASN A 94 -26.87 15.27 -43.69
C ASN A 94 -27.49 16.49 -42.97
N SER A 95 -27.71 16.44 -41.67
CA SER A 95 -28.06 17.61 -40.89
C SER A 95 -26.98 18.70 -41.03
N PRO A 96 -27.37 19.98 -41.06
CA PRO A 96 -26.42 21.10 -41.11
C PRO A 96 -25.46 21.07 -39.93
N LYS A 97 -24.21 21.49 -40.14
CA LYS A 97 -23.20 21.56 -39.08
C LYS A 97 -23.64 22.41 -37.87
N ALA A 98 -24.45 23.45 -38.13
CA ALA A 98 -24.98 24.30 -37.05
C ALA A 98 -25.95 23.52 -36.13
N GLU A 99 -26.79 22.62 -36.67
CA GLU A 99 -27.68 21.78 -35.87
C GLU A 99 -26.91 20.73 -35.09
N THR A 100 -25.84 20.18 -35.67
CA THR A 100 -24.95 19.24 -34.93
C THR A 100 -24.26 19.96 -33.76
N ALA A 101 -23.80 21.20 -33.95
CA ALA A 101 -23.20 21.97 -32.87
C ALA A 101 -24.22 22.27 -31.75
N ASN A 102 -25.43 22.73 -32.14
CA ASN A 102 -26.52 22.96 -31.15
C ASN A 102 -26.88 21.69 -30.34
N LEU A 103 -26.94 20.53 -31.00
CA LEU A 103 -27.22 19.28 -30.31
C LEU A 103 -26.09 18.90 -29.33
N LEU A 104 -24.83 19.16 -29.74
CA LEU A 104 -23.69 18.94 -28.86
C LEU A 104 -23.74 19.83 -27.62
N ASP A 105 -23.99 21.15 -27.83
CA ASP A 105 -24.11 22.12 -26.74
C ASP A 105 -25.23 21.75 -25.77
N GLN A 106 -26.35 21.22 -26.29
CA GLN A 106 -27.47 20.73 -25.47
C GLN A 106 -27.10 19.47 -24.69
N LEU A 107 -26.35 18.56 -25.28
CA LEU A 107 -25.86 17.34 -24.60
C LEU A 107 -24.87 17.69 -23.48
N GLU A 108 -24.00 18.67 -23.70
CA GLU A 108 -23.10 19.19 -22.67
C GLU A 108 -23.87 19.84 -21.51
N ALA A 109 -24.87 20.66 -21.81
CA ALA A 109 -25.76 21.26 -20.80
C ALA A 109 -26.53 20.20 -20.00
N MET A 110 -26.94 19.10 -20.63
CA MET A 110 -27.62 17.97 -19.93
C MET A 110 -26.75 17.31 -18.86
N ILE A 111 -25.42 17.36 -19.01
CA ILE A 111 -24.52 16.78 -18.01
C ILE A 111 -24.61 17.60 -16.70
N GLU A 112 -24.84 18.90 -16.80
CA GLU A 112 -24.95 19.81 -15.65
C GLU A 112 -26.39 19.93 -15.13
N ASP A 113 -27.40 20.13 -16.02
CA ASP A 113 -28.76 20.51 -15.63
C ASP A 113 -29.82 19.43 -15.87
N ALA A 114 -29.49 18.28 -16.46
CA ALA A 114 -30.39 17.15 -16.77
C ALA A 114 -31.64 17.52 -17.61
N VAL A 115 -31.61 18.63 -18.36
CA VAL A 115 -32.72 19.08 -19.20
C VAL A 115 -32.19 19.46 -20.59
N ALA A 116 -32.81 18.92 -21.63
CA ALA A 116 -32.54 19.31 -23.02
C ALA A 116 -33.83 19.43 -23.82
N VAL A 117 -33.82 20.34 -24.81
CA VAL A 117 -34.86 20.46 -25.82
C VAL A 117 -34.24 20.04 -27.16
N ILE A 118 -34.80 19.00 -27.77
CA ILE A 118 -34.31 18.43 -29.04
C ILE A 118 -35.39 18.54 -30.10
N PRO A 119 -35.02 18.67 -31.41
CA PRO A 119 -35.96 18.58 -32.53
C PRO A 119 -36.71 17.24 -32.57
N ASP A 120 -37.88 17.23 -33.15
CA ASP A 120 -38.79 16.07 -33.21
C ASP A 120 -38.18 14.85 -33.99
N ASP A 121 -37.25 15.14 -34.87
CA ASP A 121 -36.52 14.14 -35.68
C ASP A 121 -35.17 13.69 -35.08
N ALA A 122 -34.80 14.26 -33.95
CA ALA A 122 -33.62 13.88 -33.17
C ALA A 122 -34.00 13.02 -31.93
N SER A 123 -33.10 12.24 -31.43
CA SER A 123 -33.29 11.49 -30.19
C SER A 123 -32.04 11.52 -29.32
N VAL A 124 -32.25 11.53 -27.99
CA VAL A 124 -31.19 11.38 -27.01
C VAL A 124 -31.42 10.08 -26.24
N GLU A 125 -30.42 9.23 -26.22
CA GLU A 125 -30.40 7.99 -25.45
C GLU A 125 -29.39 8.12 -24.32
N MET A 126 -29.83 7.82 -23.11
CA MET A 126 -28.93 7.69 -21.96
C MET A 126 -28.42 6.27 -21.89
N LEU A 127 -27.17 6.05 -22.28
CA LEU A 127 -26.52 4.74 -22.17
C LEU A 127 -26.03 4.53 -20.74
N GLN A 128 -26.72 3.70 -20.01
CA GLN A 128 -26.24 3.19 -18.73
C GLN A 128 -25.32 2.01 -18.98
N ALA A 129 -24.18 1.96 -18.26
CA ALA A 129 -23.27 0.82 -18.33
C ALA A 129 -23.96 -0.41 -17.73
N THR A 130 -24.50 -1.28 -18.58
CA THR A 130 -25.11 -2.54 -18.16
C THR A 130 -24.02 -3.38 -17.47
N GLY A 131 -24.19 -3.69 -16.16
CA GLY A 131 -23.20 -4.43 -15.37
C GLY A 131 -22.16 -3.55 -14.63
N ALA A 132 -22.33 -2.22 -14.62
CA ALA A 132 -21.43 -1.32 -13.90
C ALA A 132 -21.35 -1.62 -12.39
N SER A 133 -22.46 -2.02 -11.76
CA SER A 133 -22.48 -2.43 -10.36
C SER A 133 -21.59 -3.62 -10.05
N GLY A 134 -21.65 -4.68 -10.86
CA GLY A 134 -20.79 -5.87 -10.68
C GLY A 134 -19.30 -5.58 -10.83
N ASN A 135 -18.94 -4.64 -11.70
CA ASN A 135 -17.55 -4.22 -11.86
C ASN A 135 -17.06 -3.33 -10.70
N ALA A 136 -17.91 -2.46 -10.15
CA ALA A 136 -17.59 -1.66 -8.97
C ALA A 136 -17.31 -2.55 -7.75
N ASP A 137 -18.14 -3.57 -7.53
CA ASP A 137 -17.96 -4.56 -6.46
C ASP A 137 -16.62 -5.33 -6.58
N ALA A 138 -16.16 -5.60 -7.82
CA ALA A 138 -14.89 -6.27 -8.03
C ALA A 138 -13.70 -5.42 -7.55
N TYR A 139 -13.73 -4.10 -7.77
CA TYR A 139 -12.70 -3.19 -7.24
C TYR A 139 -12.74 -3.11 -5.72
N GLU A 140 -13.92 -3.00 -5.13
CA GLU A 140 -14.08 -2.99 -3.68
C GLU A 140 -13.52 -4.27 -3.06
N ARG A 141 -13.91 -5.44 -3.57
CA ARG A 141 -13.39 -6.74 -3.09
C ARG A 141 -11.88 -6.85 -3.22
N LEU A 142 -11.29 -6.36 -4.32
CA LEU A 142 -9.84 -6.33 -4.48
C LEU A 142 -9.16 -5.46 -3.41
N LEU A 143 -9.70 -4.28 -3.14
CA LEU A 143 -9.15 -3.37 -2.14
C LEU A 143 -9.26 -3.95 -0.72
N MET A 144 -10.39 -4.59 -0.40
CA MET A 144 -10.61 -5.26 0.88
C MET A 144 -9.67 -6.46 1.04
N PHE A 145 -9.51 -7.28 -0.01
CA PHE A 145 -8.54 -8.37 -0.02
C PHE A 145 -7.11 -7.86 0.23
N CYS A 146 -6.66 -6.86 -0.51
CA CYS A 146 -5.34 -6.28 -0.30
C CYS A 146 -5.14 -5.69 1.12
N ARG A 147 -6.20 -5.11 1.70
CA ARG A 147 -6.18 -4.63 3.09
C ARG A 147 -5.98 -5.78 4.06
N SER A 148 -6.74 -6.86 3.88
CA SER A 148 -6.66 -8.08 4.70
C SER A 148 -5.26 -8.70 4.63
N GLU A 149 -4.69 -8.85 3.44
CA GLU A 149 -3.35 -9.39 3.24
C GLU A 149 -2.26 -8.58 3.97
N VAL A 150 -2.36 -7.24 3.92
CA VAL A 150 -1.43 -6.37 4.67
C VAL A 150 -1.59 -6.55 6.18
N ALA A 151 -2.83 -6.66 6.67
CA ALA A 151 -3.08 -6.88 8.09
C ALA A 151 -2.53 -8.24 8.56
N ILE A 152 -2.75 -9.31 7.79
CA ILE A 152 -2.24 -10.65 8.08
C ILE A 152 -0.70 -10.66 8.07
N ALA A 153 -0.08 -10.00 7.09
CA ALA A 153 1.38 -9.94 6.98
C ALA A 153 2.05 -9.25 8.17
N LEU A 154 1.41 -8.21 8.74
CA LEU A 154 2.01 -7.42 9.82
C LEU A 154 1.52 -7.79 11.23
N LEU A 155 0.29 -8.26 11.34
CA LEU A 155 -0.35 -8.55 12.63
C LEU A 155 -0.63 -10.04 12.84
N GLY A 156 -0.32 -10.89 11.85
CA GLY A 156 -0.69 -12.32 11.84
C GLY A 156 -2.20 -12.58 11.74
N GLN A 157 -3.02 -11.53 11.69
CA GLN A 157 -4.47 -11.63 11.69
C GLN A 157 -5.12 -10.38 11.08
N ASN A 158 -6.38 -10.47 10.66
CA ASN A 158 -7.17 -9.35 10.13
C ASN A 158 -8.42 -9.05 10.96
N GLN A 159 -8.71 -9.85 11.98
CA GLN A 159 -9.97 -9.79 12.75
C GLN A 159 -10.16 -8.46 13.48
N SER A 160 -9.08 -7.85 13.95
CA SER A 160 -9.14 -6.53 14.60
C SER A 160 -9.32 -5.36 13.62
N THR A 161 -9.14 -5.60 12.32
CA THR A 161 -9.22 -4.57 11.26
C THR A 161 -10.46 -4.71 10.37
N GLU A 162 -11.17 -5.85 10.42
CA GLU A 162 -12.37 -6.09 9.64
C GLU A 162 -13.63 -5.57 10.36
N ALA A 163 -14.48 -4.85 9.62
CA ALA A 163 -15.71 -4.29 10.17
C ALA A 163 -16.76 -5.37 10.53
N SER A 164 -16.67 -6.54 9.91
CA SER A 164 -17.58 -7.68 10.14
C SER A 164 -17.13 -8.60 11.27
N SER A 165 -16.00 -8.32 11.94
CA SER A 165 -15.48 -9.16 13.00
C SER A 165 -16.38 -9.09 14.25
N THR A 166 -16.55 -10.22 14.93
CA THR A 166 -17.21 -10.28 16.23
C THR A 166 -16.20 -9.91 17.34
N HIS A 167 -16.71 -9.50 18.51
CA HIS A 167 -15.86 -9.21 19.66
C HIS A 167 -14.96 -10.41 20.02
N ALA A 168 -15.49 -11.64 19.95
CA ALA A 168 -14.72 -12.85 20.25
C ALA A 168 -13.61 -13.10 19.23
N SER A 169 -13.88 -12.94 17.92
CA SER A 169 -12.88 -13.11 16.88
C SER A 169 -11.82 -12.00 16.92
N ALA A 170 -12.22 -10.76 17.19
CA ALA A 170 -11.29 -9.65 17.36
C ALA A 170 -10.37 -9.85 18.58
N SER A 171 -10.89 -10.35 19.70
CA SER A 171 -10.09 -10.69 20.88
C SER A 171 -9.07 -11.78 20.59
N ALA A 172 -9.47 -12.89 19.94
CA ALA A 172 -8.54 -13.94 19.52
C ALA A 172 -7.47 -13.42 18.55
N GLY A 173 -7.84 -12.50 17.65
CA GLY A 173 -6.90 -11.84 16.75
C GLY A 173 -5.87 -10.97 17.48
N LEU A 174 -6.27 -10.29 18.56
CA LEU A 174 -5.36 -9.52 19.40
C LEU A 174 -4.35 -10.40 20.16
N ASP A 175 -4.73 -11.61 20.53
CA ASP A 175 -3.81 -12.57 21.16
C ASP A 175 -2.71 -12.97 20.17
N VAL A 176 -3.05 -13.26 18.92
CA VAL A 176 -2.07 -13.55 17.86
C VAL A 176 -1.14 -12.35 17.59
N ALA A 177 -1.70 -11.14 17.50
CA ALA A 177 -0.89 -9.92 17.36
C ALA A 177 0.01 -9.67 18.59
N GLY A 178 -0.43 -10.13 19.78
CA GLY A 178 0.34 -10.13 21.00
C GLY A 178 1.57 -11.04 20.94
N GLU A 179 1.47 -12.21 20.34
CA GLU A 179 2.60 -13.13 20.13
C GLU A 179 3.68 -12.55 19.23
N ILE A 180 3.27 -11.88 18.13
CA ILE A 180 4.21 -11.18 17.23
C ILE A 180 4.92 -10.04 17.98
N ARG A 181 4.18 -9.23 18.72
CA ARG A 181 4.75 -8.16 19.55
C ARG A 181 5.75 -8.72 20.58
N ASP A 182 5.46 -9.84 21.20
CA ASP A 182 6.35 -10.45 22.17
C ASP A 182 7.60 -11.04 21.51
N GLY A 183 7.51 -11.51 20.26
CA GLY A 183 8.67 -11.85 19.42
C GLY A 183 9.57 -10.65 19.15
N ASP A 184 8.99 -9.50 18.73
CA ASP A 184 9.71 -8.24 18.50
C ASP A 184 10.39 -7.74 19.79
N LYS A 185 9.68 -7.83 20.90
CA LYS A 185 10.24 -7.50 22.22
C LYS A 185 11.45 -8.38 22.54
N GLY A 186 11.38 -9.68 22.28
CA GLY A 186 12.48 -10.62 22.46
C GLY A 186 13.71 -10.25 21.64
N LEU A 187 13.52 -9.78 20.40
CA LEU A 187 14.61 -9.27 19.57
C LEU A 187 15.32 -8.09 20.25
N VAL A 188 14.56 -7.08 20.71
CA VAL A 188 15.10 -5.89 21.38
C VAL A 188 15.82 -6.27 22.66
N GLU A 189 15.21 -7.11 23.51
CA GLU A 189 15.82 -7.61 24.74
C GLU A 189 17.12 -8.37 24.47
N SER A 190 17.17 -9.18 23.44
CA SER A 190 18.37 -9.91 23.04
C SER A 190 19.52 -8.96 22.65
N VAL A 191 19.24 -7.93 21.87
CA VAL A 191 20.24 -6.93 21.46
C VAL A 191 20.77 -6.15 22.67
N LEU A 192 19.88 -5.72 23.55
CA LEU A 192 20.28 -5.00 24.75
C LEU A 192 21.14 -5.85 25.69
N ASN A 193 20.70 -7.08 25.97
CA ASN A 193 21.38 -7.97 26.90
C ASN A 193 22.74 -8.47 26.33
N LYS A 194 22.75 -8.92 25.08
CA LYS A 194 23.96 -9.52 24.48
C LYS A 194 25.00 -8.49 24.03
N GLN A 195 24.60 -7.28 23.74
CA GLN A 195 25.51 -6.24 23.25
C GLN A 195 25.68 -5.13 24.30
N LEU A 196 24.64 -4.33 24.55
CA LEU A 196 24.78 -3.12 25.37
C LEU A 196 25.19 -3.43 26.83
N ILE A 197 24.43 -4.30 27.51
CA ILE A 197 24.69 -4.63 28.92
C ILE A 197 26.06 -5.30 29.06
N ARG A 198 26.38 -6.23 28.16
CA ARG A 198 27.71 -6.86 28.15
C ARG A 198 28.83 -5.84 28.00
N TRP A 199 28.69 -4.86 27.10
CA TRP A 199 29.69 -3.82 26.94
C TRP A 199 29.87 -2.93 28.17
N ILE A 200 28.81 -2.73 28.95
CA ILE A 200 28.86 -1.96 30.20
C ILE A 200 29.55 -2.77 31.32
N VAL A 201 29.29 -4.07 31.36
CA VAL A 201 29.87 -4.97 32.38
C VAL A 201 31.35 -5.23 32.10
N ASP A 202 31.76 -5.30 30.83
CA ASP A 202 33.14 -5.54 30.39
C ASP A 202 34.01 -4.26 30.37
N LEU A 203 33.51 -3.12 30.86
CA LEU A 203 34.23 -1.87 31.05
C LEU A 203 34.91 -1.83 32.40
#